data_a3524c346e20f73f3b1c054977d12ad1
#
_entry.id   a3524c346e20f73f3b1c054977d12ad1
#
_cell.length_a   1.000
_cell.length_b   1.000
_cell.length_c   1.000
_cell.angle_alpha   90.00
_cell.angle_beta   90.00
_cell.angle_gamma   90.00
#
_symmetry.space_group_name_H-M   'P 1'
#
loop_
_entity.id
_entity.type
_entity.pdbx_description
1 polymer ?
#
loop_
_entity_poly.entity_id
_entity_poly.type
_entity_poly.pdbx_seq_one_letter_code
_entity_poly.pdbx_strand_id
1 'polypeptide(L)'
;MNNVGPIKEETRKKVLQAASELGYVPNANARRLALRKSGNVGVILPFVPKVHLFSTYYFSEILSGIGETANRCGYDLLLIFRQPDEERDYARLFRTQKIDACIVLGSREEPGEREALDELKREGFPFCLVNQRFDGAGFMTVDADHAAGSAMAVTHLLERGRRSIAFVNGPSSFSNSRDRYEGYKKAMADAGIAVRREWLFEGNYSRKSGYSLAPSVAAAIRGGEADAVFAANDRMAIGLMQGLKEQGLEAGADYVIAGYDDSDASRLISPQLTTVAVPFYEMGKLAAERLLDRDGARRGDADLELEWLLPVKLVCRSST
;
A
#
# COMPACT_ATOMS: atom_id res chain seq x y z
N MET A 1 -20.16 -2.76 -31.83
CA MET A 1 -21.55 -2.30 -31.91
C MET A 1 -21.92 -1.70 -30.59
N ASN A 2 -22.11 -0.40 -30.58
CA ASN A 2 -22.34 0.34 -29.37
C ASN A 2 -23.80 0.18 -28.97
N ASN A 3 -24.06 -0.16 -27.72
CA ASN A 3 -25.40 -0.30 -27.15
C ASN A 3 -26.05 1.07 -26.91
N VAL A 4 -25.82 2.04 -27.79
CA VAL A 4 -26.20 3.45 -27.65
C VAL A 4 -27.32 3.74 -28.66
N GLY A 5 -28.54 3.90 -28.13
CA GLY A 5 -29.72 4.30 -28.87
C GLY A 5 -30.83 3.22 -28.94
N PRO A 6 -32.10 3.62 -29.19
CA PRO A 6 -33.23 2.71 -29.22
C PRO A 6 -33.22 1.90 -30.52
N ILE A 7 -32.41 0.83 -30.56
CA ILE A 7 -32.44 -0.15 -31.66
C ILE A 7 -33.38 -1.29 -31.24
N LYS A 8 -34.34 -1.63 -32.11
CA LYS A 8 -35.23 -2.78 -31.88
C LYS A 8 -34.39 -4.06 -31.72
N GLU A 9 -34.78 -4.93 -30.77
CA GLU A 9 -34.05 -6.17 -30.44
C GLU A 9 -33.86 -7.07 -31.66
N GLU A 10 -34.84 -7.09 -32.57
CA GLU A 10 -34.78 -7.86 -33.82
C GLU A 10 -33.68 -7.34 -34.79
N THR A 11 -33.53 -6.02 -34.89
CA THR A 11 -32.47 -5.38 -35.68
C THR A 11 -31.10 -5.67 -35.07
N ARG A 12 -30.99 -5.65 -33.74
CA ARG A 12 -29.77 -6.01 -33.02
C ARG A 12 -29.33 -7.44 -33.30
N LYS A 13 -30.28 -8.40 -33.25
CA LYS A 13 -30.01 -9.81 -33.56
C LYS A 13 -29.48 -9.99 -34.99
N LYS A 14 -30.13 -9.35 -35.98
CA LYS A 14 -29.71 -9.41 -37.39
C LYS A 14 -28.29 -8.87 -37.60
N VAL A 15 -27.97 -7.74 -36.93
CA VAL A 15 -26.62 -7.13 -37.02
C VAL A 15 -25.56 -8.00 -36.36
N LEU A 16 -25.87 -8.62 -35.22
CA LEU A 16 -24.94 -9.53 -34.54
C LEU A 16 -24.67 -10.81 -35.35
N GLN A 17 -25.73 -11.34 -35.98
CA GLN A 17 -25.63 -12.49 -36.84
C GLN A 17 -24.78 -12.19 -38.09
N ALA A 18 -25.06 -11.10 -38.80
CA ALA A 18 -24.26 -10.68 -39.94
C ALA A 18 -22.78 -10.41 -39.57
N ALA A 19 -22.53 -9.81 -38.41
CA ALA A 19 -21.17 -9.62 -37.92
C ALA A 19 -20.47 -10.96 -37.67
N SER A 20 -21.15 -11.94 -37.10
CA SER A 20 -20.62 -13.29 -36.87
C SER A 20 -20.32 -14.02 -38.18
N GLU A 21 -21.24 -13.95 -39.16
CA GLU A 21 -21.10 -14.57 -40.50
C GLU A 21 -19.94 -13.96 -41.28
N LEU A 22 -19.67 -12.66 -41.13
CA LEU A 22 -18.57 -11.95 -41.77
C LEU A 22 -17.25 -12.03 -40.99
N GLY A 23 -17.20 -12.73 -39.86
CA GLY A 23 -16.03 -12.77 -38.99
C GLY A 23 -15.61 -11.41 -38.47
N TYR A 24 -16.56 -10.45 -38.36
CA TYR A 24 -16.26 -9.11 -37.90
C TYR A 24 -16.02 -9.07 -36.40
N VAL A 25 -14.80 -8.75 -36.01
CA VAL A 25 -14.43 -8.48 -34.62
C VAL A 25 -14.51 -6.97 -34.38
N PRO A 26 -15.39 -6.51 -33.49
CA PRO A 26 -15.48 -5.08 -33.15
C PRO A 26 -14.15 -4.53 -32.65
N ASN A 27 -13.66 -3.46 -33.24
CA ASN A 27 -12.48 -2.81 -32.78
C ASN A 27 -12.73 -2.13 -31.40
N ALA A 28 -12.04 -2.59 -30.35
CA ALA A 28 -12.19 -2.09 -29.01
C ALA A 28 -11.89 -0.57 -28.91
N ASN A 29 -10.89 -0.10 -29.64
CA ASN A 29 -10.50 1.33 -29.66
C ASN A 29 -11.60 2.21 -30.30
N ALA A 30 -12.19 1.76 -31.40
CA ALA A 30 -13.31 2.47 -32.03
C ALA A 30 -14.54 2.57 -31.10
N ARG A 31 -14.80 1.50 -30.34
CA ARG A 31 -15.86 1.50 -29.32
C ARG A 31 -15.55 2.44 -28.18
N ARG A 32 -14.32 2.42 -27.66
CA ARG A 32 -13.84 3.30 -26.58
C ARG A 32 -13.93 4.77 -26.99
N LEU A 33 -13.49 5.09 -28.21
CA LEU A 33 -13.58 6.45 -28.77
C LEU A 33 -15.03 6.95 -28.85
N ALA A 34 -15.96 6.11 -29.32
CA ALA A 34 -17.39 6.47 -29.40
C ALA A 34 -18.00 6.70 -28.01
N LEU A 35 -17.51 6.02 -26.96
CA LEU A 35 -17.97 6.15 -25.59
C LEU A 35 -17.22 7.26 -24.81
N ARG A 36 -16.22 7.89 -25.41
CA ARG A 36 -15.28 8.82 -24.77
C ARG A 36 -14.66 8.26 -23.49
N LYS A 37 -14.28 6.98 -23.53
CA LYS A 37 -13.67 6.25 -22.42
C LYS A 37 -12.44 5.50 -22.90
N SER A 38 -11.41 5.46 -22.07
CA SER A 38 -10.22 4.67 -22.34
C SER A 38 -10.44 3.18 -22.05
N GLY A 39 -11.30 2.86 -21.08
CA GLY A 39 -11.47 1.51 -20.54
C GLY A 39 -10.29 1.07 -19.69
N ASN A 40 -9.43 2.00 -19.26
CA ASN A 40 -8.26 1.72 -18.44
C ASN A 40 -8.38 2.34 -17.05
N VAL A 41 -7.96 1.60 -16.03
CA VAL A 41 -7.61 2.13 -14.72
C VAL A 41 -6.11 2.33 -14.68
N GLY A 42 -5.65 3.55 -14.45
CA GLY A 42 -4.25 3.84 -14.20
C GLY A 42 -3.87 3.46 -12.78
N VAL A 43 -2.80 2.67 -12.63
CA VAL A 43 -2.17 2.47 -11.33
C VAL A 43 -0.81 3.14 -11.35
N ILE A 44 -0.68 4.22 -10.58
CA ILE A 44 0.55 4.99 -10.47
C ILE A 44 1.42 4.35 -9.40
N LEU A 45 2.64 4.01 -9.79
CA LEU A 45 3.64 3.32 -8.98
C LEU A 45 4.91 4.14 -8.89
N PRO A 46 5.59 4.18 -7.74
CA PRO A 46 6.91 4.79 -7.67
C PRO A 46 7.92 3.97 -8.48
N PHE A 47 8.74 4.63 -9.28
CA PHE A 47 9.91 3.98 -9.85
C PHE A 47 11.00 3.90 -8.80
N VAL A 48 11.37 2.69 -8.41
CA VAL A 48 12.46 2.46 -7.46
C VAL A 48 13.57 1.71 -8.18
N PRO A 49 14.72 2.36 -8.49
CA PRO A 49 15.81 1.71 -9.21
C PRO A 49 16.27 0.43 -8.51
N LYS A 50 16.51 -0.62 -9.28
CA LYS A 50 17.00 -1.94 -8.80
C LYS A 50 16.05 -2.67 -7.83
N VAL A 51 14.79 -2.26 -7.72
CA VAL A 51 13.77 -2.97 -6.97
C VAL A 51 12.80 -3.63 -7.93
N HIS A 52 12.65 -4.94 -7.81
CA HIS A 52 11.62 -5.68 -8.53
C HIS A 52 10.27 -5.47 -7.81
N LEU A 53 9.53 -4.43 -8.21
CA LEU A 53 8.29 -4.02 -7.54
C LEU A 53 7.30 -5.17 -7.42
N PHE A 54 7.12 -5.94 -8.50
CA PHE A 54 6.17 -7.05 -8.55
C PHE A 54 6.54 -8.25 -7.67
N SER A 55 7.79 -8.36 -7.23
CA SER A 55 8.21 -9.36 -6.23
C SER A 55 8.13 -8.83 -4.79
N THR A 56 7.66 -7.59 -4.62
CA THR A 56 7.47 -7.00 -3.30
C THR A 56 6.05 -7.28 -2.85
N TYR A 57 5.87 -7.98 -1.75
CA TYR A 57 4.59 -8.41 -1.18
C TYR A 57 3.54 -7.29 -1.17
N TYR A 58 3.89 -6.12 -0.67
CA TYR A 58 3.04 -4.94 -0.66
C TYR A 58 2.42 -4.61 -2.03
N PHE A 59 3.23 -4.51 -3.08
CA PHE A 59 2.73 -4.15 -4.41
C PHE A 59 1.99 -5.30 -5.07
N SER A 60 2.47 -6.53 -4.92
CA SER A 60 1.85 -7.70 -5.56
C SER A 60 0.44 -7.95 -5.03
N GLU A 61 0.24 -7.86 -3.71
CA GLU A 61 -1.07 -8.06 -3.11
C GLU A 61 -2.08 -6.96 -3.50
N ILE A 62 -1.68 -5.69 -3.38
CA ILE A 62 -2.56 -4.58 -3.77
C ILE A 62 -2.94 -4.66 -5.25
N LEU A 63 -1.96 -4.91 -6.13
CA LEU A 63 -2.20 -5.02 -7.57
C LEU A 63 -3.10 -6.21 -7.91
N SER A 64 -2.99 -7.32 -7.18
CA SER A 64 -3.86 -8.49 -7.36
C SER A 64 -5.32 -8.15 -7.02
N GLY A 65 -5.57 -7.45 -5.90
CA GLY A 65 -6.91 -7.00 -5.52
C GLY A 65 -7.50 -5.98 -6.51
N ILE A 66 -6.69 -5.01 -6.96
CA ILE A 66 -7.09 -4.06 -8.00
C ILE A 66 -7.43 -4.79 -9.30
N GLY A 67 -6.56 -5.72 -9.73
CA GLY A 67 -6.70 -6.46 -10.99
C GLY A 67 -7.97 -7.31 -11.06
N GLU A 68 -8.29 -8.02 -9.99
CA GLU A 68 -9.54 -8.79 -9.90
C GLU A 68 -10.76 -7.91 -10.10
N THR A 69 -10.81 -6.78 -9.38
CA THR A 69 -11.96 -5.87 -9.45
C THR A 69 -12.05 -5.15 -10.80
N ALA A 70 -10.92 -4.66 -11.34
CA ALA A 70 -10.89 -4.00 -12.64
C ALA A 70 -11.38 -4.93 -13.75
N ASN A 71 -10.91 -6.18 -13.77
CA ASN A 71 -11.36 -7.21 -14.72
C ASN A 71 -12.86 -7.47 -14.61
N ARG A 72 -13.39 -7.63 -13.40
CA ARG A 72 -14.83 -7.81 -13.15
C ARG A 72 -15.67 -6.63 -13.66
N CYS A 73 -15.13 -5.40 -13.55
CA CYS A 73 -15.77 -4.18 -14.03
C CYS A 73 -15.52 -3.89 -15.52
N GLY A 74 -14.77 -4.74 -16.23
CA GLY A 74 -14.48 -4.60 -17.67
C GLY A 74 -13.46 -3.52 -17.99
N TYR A 75 -12.54 -3.23 -17.06
CA TYR A 75 -11.41 -2.33 -17.24
C TYR A 75 -10.11 -3.10 -17.39
N ASP A 76 -9.20 -2.56 -18.21
CA ASP A 76 -7.80 -2.97 -18.26
C ASP A 76 -6.98 -2.18 -17.23
N LEU A 77 -5.86 -2.74 -16.75
CA LEU A 77 -4.91 -2.03 -15.90
C LEU A 77 -3.79 -1.43 -16.74
N LEU A 78 -3.56 -0.14 -16.53
CA LEU A 78 -2.41 0.58 -17.07
C LEU A 78 -1.45 0.92 -15.92
N LEU A 79 -0.31 0.22 -15.86
CA LEU A 79 0.72 0.50 -14.85
C LEU A 79 1.60 1.66 -15.31
N ILE A 80 1.70 2.70 -14.49
CA ILE A 80 2.41 3.94 -14.79
C ILE A 80 3.48 4.15 -13.74
N PHE A 81 4.74 4.01 -14.14
CA PHE A 81 5.87 4.22 -13.25
C PHE A 81 6.24 5.69 -13.24
N ARG A 82 6.27 6.27 -12.04
CA ARG A 82 6.63 7.64 -11.78
C ARG A 82 8.10 7.75 -11.40
N GLN A 83 8.87 8.47 -12.18
CA GLN A 83 10.26 8.78 -11.85
C GLN A 83 10.34 9.75 -10.66
N PRO A 84 11.37 9.67 -9.81
CA PRO A 84 11.53 10.56 -8.65
C PRO A 84 11.55 12.06 -9.03
N ASP A 85 12.22 12.38 -10.14
CA ASP A 85 12.47 13.76 -10.59
C ASP A 85 11.46 14.23 -11.67
N GLU A 86 10.45 13.41 -11.99
CA GLU A 86 9.44 13.74 -12.98
C GLU A 86 8.34 14.61 -12.37
N GLU A 87 7.90 15.62 -13.12
CA GLU A 87 6.75 16.45 -12.75
C GLU A 87 5.50 15.60 -12.62
N ARG A 88 4.70 15.84 -11.58
CA ARG A 88 3.48 15.10 -11.29
C ARG A 88 2.30 15.70 -12.06
N ASP A 89 2.14 15.32 -13.32
CA ASP A 89 1.00 15.73 -14.15
C ASP A 89 0.01 14.55 -14.30
N TYR A 90 -0.70 14.23 -13.24
CA TYR A 90 -1.70 13.14 -13.25
C TYR A 90 -2.94 13.52 -14.06
N ALA A 91 -3.34 14.78 -14.06
CA ALA A 91 -4.49 15.28 -14.77
C ALA A 91 -4.36 15.08 -16.30
N ARG A 92 -3.14 15.17 -16.85
CA ARG A 92 -2.88 14.89 -18.25
C ARG A 92 -3.31 13.50 -18.70
N LEU A 93 -3.20 12.49 -17.81
CA LEU A 93 -3.63 11.13 -18.13
C LEU A 93 -5.13 11.06 -18.43
N PHE A 94 -5.94 11.83 -17.73
CA PHE A 94 -7.37 11.95 -17.94
C PHE A 94 -7.69 12.83 -19.15
N ARG A 95 -7.07 14.00 -19.25
CA ARG A 95 -7.28 14.94 -20.38
C ARG A 95 -6.94 14.30 -21.73
N THR A 96 -5.93 13.42 -21.76
CA THR A 96 -5.53 12.67 -22.97
C THR A 96 -6.32 11.37 -23.15
N GLN A 97 -7.32 11.10 -22.30
CA GLN A 97 -8.13 9.87 -22.33
C GLN A 97 -7.28 8.57 -22.25
N LYS A 98 -6.15 8.61 -21.55
CA LYS A 98 -5.29 7.45 -21.33
C LYS A 98 -5.85 6.54 -20.24
N ILE A 99 -6.52 7.13 -19.25
CA ILE A 99 -7.19 6.45 -18.14
C ILE A 99 -8.57 7.06 -17.85
N ASP A 100 -9.45 6.28 -17.25
CA ASP A 100 -10.78 6.72 -16.79
C ASP A 100 -10.84 6.89 -15.26
N ALA A 101 -9.92 6.26 -14.55
CA ALA A 101 -9.79 6.30 -13.10
C ALA A 101 -8.33 6.06 -12.72
N CYS A 102 -7.91 6.49 -11.53
CA CYS A 102 -6.53 6.40 -11.08
C CYS A 102 -6.43 5.87 -9.64
N ILE A 103 -5.55 4.89 -9.42
CA ILE A 103 -5.15 4.45 -8.07
C ILE A 103 -3.69 4.80 -7.89
N VAL A 104 -3.35 5.49 -6.79
CA VAL A 104 -1.98 5.95 -6.53
C VAL A 104 -1.40 5.18 -5.37
N LEU A 105 -0.26 4.53 -5.60
CA LEU A 105 0.50 3.77 -4.61
C LEU A 105 1.83 4.46 -4.30
N GLY A 106 2.23 4.43 -3.04
CA GLY A 106 3.52 4.96 -2.61
C GLY A 106 3.65 6.47 -2.74
N SER A 107 2.54 7.20 -2.65
CA SER A 107 2.54 8.66 -2.52
C SER A 107 3.30 9.09 -1.27
N ARG A 108 3.93 10.24 -1.34
CA ARG A 108 4.62 10.87 -0.20
C ARG A 108 4.08 12.26 0.00
N GLU A 109 4.06 12.72 1.24
CA GLU A 109 3.74 14.12 1.51
C GLU A 109 4.92 15.02 1.14
N GLU A 110 4.99 15.30 -0.16
CA GLU A 110 5.97 16.17 -0.81
C GLU A 110 5.19 17.25 -1.60
N PRO A 111 5.73 18.48 -1.75
CA PRO A 111 4.98 19.58 -2.38
C PRO A 111 4.36 19.20 -3.73
N GLY A 112 5.09 18.83 -4.72
CA GLY A 112 4.55 18.53 -6.06
C GLY A 112 3.57 17.36 -6.12
N GLU A 113 3.58 16.44 -5.12
CA GLU A 113 2.62 15.35 -5.04
C GLU A 113 1.25 15.84 -4.59
N ARG A 114 1.22 16.68 -3.54
CA ARG A 114 -0.04 17.23 -3.03
C ARG A 114 -0.73 18.10 -4.08
N GLU A 115 0.01 18.98 -4.77
CA GLU A 115 -0.54 19.84 -5.81
C GLU A 115 -1.16 19.05 -6.97
N ALA A 116 -0.51 17.97 -7.40
CA ALA A 116 -1.04 17.11 -8.46
C ALA A 116 -2.32 16.36 -8.05
N LEU A 117 -2.42 15.94 -6.79
CA LEU A 117 -3.62 15.32 -6.24
C LEU A 117 -4.75 16.34 -6.04
N ASP A 118 -4.43 17.57 -5.59
CA ASP A 118 -5.37 18.68 -5.47
C ASP A 118 -5.92 19.09 -6.85
N GLU A 119 -5.09 19.02 -7.90
CA GLU A 119 -5.54 19.24 -9.27
C GLU A 119 -6.56 18.19 -9.71
N LEU A 120 -6.30 16.90 -9.46
CA LEU A 120 -7.26 15.83 -9.74
C LEU A 120 -8.61 16.07 -9.04
N LYS A 121 -8.56 16.43 -7.73
CA LYS A 121 -9.75 16.73 -6.95
C LYS A 121 -10.52 17.93 -7.50
N ARG A 122 -9.82 19.02 -7.83
CA ARG A 122 -10.42 20.24 -8.38
C ARG A 122 -11.10 20.01 -9.74
N GLU A 123 -10.54 19.14 -10.58
CA GLU A 123 -11.11 18.80 -11.89
C GLU A 123 -12.15 17.67 -11.81
N GLY A 124 -12.37 17.11 -10.65
CA GLY A 124 -13.34 16.02 -10.45
C GLY A 124 -12.93 14.69 -11.09
N PHE A 125 -11.63 14.49 -11.32
CA PHE A 125 -11.13 13.23 -11.83
C PHE A 125 -11.17 12.15 -10.75
N PRO A 126 -11.67 10.93 -11.05
CA PRO A 126 -11.80 9.89 -10.06
C PRO A 126 -10.43 9.27 -9.73
N PHE A 127 -10.00 9.40 -8.47
CA PHE A 127 -8.78 8.78 -7.98
C PHE A 127 -8.91 8.30 -6.54
N CYS A 128 -8.08 7.34 -6.15
CA CYS A 128 -8.00 6.79 -4.81
C CYS A 128 -6.54 6.57 -4.40
N LEU A 129 -6.21 6.96 -3.18
CA LEU A 129 -4.94 6.64 -2.55
C LEU A 129 -5.04 5.32 -1.81
N VAL A 130 -4.00 4.49 -1.85
CA VAL A 130 -3.96 3.24 -1.11
C VAL A 130 -2.73 3.20 -0.21
N ASN A 131 -2.97 2.93 1.08
CA ASN A 131 -1.96 2.80 2.13
C ASN A 131 -1.15 4.08 2.38
N GLN A 132 -1.70 5.21 1.96
CA GLN A 132 -1.16 6.55 2.19
C GLN A 132 -2.31 7.54 2.25
N ARG A 133 -2.24 8.52 3.17
CA ARG A 133 -3.21 9.61 3.27
C ARG A 133 -2.52 10.96 3.38
N PHE A 134 -3.26 11.99 3.07
CA PHE A 134 -2.88 13.39 3.23
C PHE A 134 -3.87 14.04 4.17
N ASP A 135 -3.44 14.31 5.38
CA ASP A 135 -4.31 14.79 6.44
C ASP A 135 -5.03 16.10 6.03
N GLY A 136 -6.36 16.12 6.23
CA GLY A 136 -7.22 17.25 5.90
C GLY A 136 -7.44 17.52 4.41
N ALA A 137 -6.91 16.71 3.49
CA ALA A 137 -7.06 16.93 2.05
C ALA A 137 -8.43 16.45 1.52
N GLY A 138 -9.10 15.52 2.20
CA GLY A 138 -10.37 14.94 1.75
C GLY A 138 -10.22 14.23 0.40
N PHE A 139 -9.16 13.45 0.23
CA PHE A 139 -8.97 12.56 -0.89
C PHE A 139 -9.60 11.21 -0.58
N MET A 140 -10.13 10.54 -1.60
CA MET A 140 -10.55 9.15 -1.45
C MET A 140 -9.35 8.29 -1.07
N THR A 141 -9.43 7.58 0.05
CA THR A 141 -8.31 6.83 0.61
C THR A 141 -8.76 5.50 1.19
N VAL A 142 -8.04 4.43 0.86
CA VAL A 142 -8.15 3.13 1.54
C VAL A 142 -6.84 2.87 2.26
N ASP A 143 -6.89 2.82 3.58
CA ASP A 143 -5.72 2.65 4.44
C ASP A 143 -5.93 1.51 5.45
N ALA A 144 -4.91 1.16 6.19
CA ALA A 144 -5.00 0.21 7.31
C ALA A 144 -4.73 0.95 8.63
N ASP A 145 -5.27 0.43 9.73
CA ASP A 145 -5.02 1.00 11.06
C ASP A 145 -3.59 0.71 11.53
N HIS A 146 -2.65 1.47 10.95
CA HIS A 146 -1.23 1.32 11.24
C HIS A 146 -0.86 1.72 12.67
N ALA A 147 -1.60 2.64 13.27
CA ALA A 147 -1.36 3.03 14.66
C ALA A 147 -1.76 1.90 15.61
N ALA A 148 -2.94 1.31 15.43
CA ALA A 148 -3.37 0.16 16.22
C ALA A 148 -2.45 -1.05 16.00
N GLY A 149 -2.04 -1.32 14.75
CA GLY A 149 -1.14 -2.44 14.42
C GLY A 149 0.22 -2.30 15.10
N SER A 150 0.79 -1.11 15.05
CA SER A 150 2.05 -0.82 15.74
C SER A 150 1.92 -0.95 17.25
N ALA A 151 0.84 -0.41 17.82
CA ALA A 151 0.58 -0.56 19.24
C ALA A 151 0.44 -2.03 19.66
N MET A 152 -0.27 -2.87 18.88
CA MET A 152 -0.38 -4.31 19.13
C MET A 152 0.98 -5.02 19.13
N ALA A 153 1.84 -4.74 18.15
CA ALA A 153 3.17 -5.34 18.08
C ALA A 153 4.04 -4.96 19.29
N VAL A 154 4.04 -3.68 19.65
CA VAL A 154 4.82 -3.18 20.79
C VAL A 154 4.27 -3.69 22.11
N THR A 155 2.95 -3.70 22.30
CA THR A 155 2.30 -4.26 23.50
C THR A 155 2.68 -5.74 23.67
N HIS A 156 2.66 -6.52 22.60
CA HIS A 156 3.10 -7.91 22.64
C HIS A 156 4.55 -8.07 23.13
N LEU A 157 5.47 -7.23 22.66
CA LEU A 157 6.87 -7.25 23.14
C LEU A 157 6.96 -6.89 24.63
N LEU A 158 6.18 -5.89 25.08
CA LEU A 158 6.10 -5.49 26.48
C LEU A 158 5.51 -6.61 27.38
N GLU A 159 4.48 -7.33 26.92
CA GLU A 159 3.91 -8.49 27.61
C GLU A 159 4.88 -9.66 27.73
N ARG A 160 5.86 -9.76 26.81
CA ARG A 160 6.99 -10.69 26.87
C ARG A 160 8.10 -10.21 27.81
N GLY A 161 7.86 -9.16 28.58
CA GLY A 161 8.82 -8.61 29.56
C GLY A 161 9.89 -7.69 28.97
N ARG A 162 9.79 -7.34 27.68
CA ARG A 162 10.73 -6.43 27.03
C ARG A 162 10.40 -4.98 27.38
N ARG A 163 11.41 -4.19 27.70
CA ARG A 163 11.22 -2.83 28.15
C ARG A 163 12.02 -1.79 27.35
N SER A 164 13.00 -2.24 26.60
CA SER A 164 13.90 -1.41 25.81
C SER A 164 13.77 -1.77 24.33
N ILE A 165 12.70 -1.26 23.69
CA ILE A 165 12.30 -1.66 22.34
C ILE A 165 12.90 -0.68 21.32
N ALA A 166 13.87 -1.11 20.54
CA ALA A 166 14.37 -0.37 19.39
C ALA A 166 13.34 -0.37 18.25
N PHE A 167 13.07 0.79 17.66
CA PHE A 167 12.12 0.93 16.55
C PHE A 167 12.84 1.30 15.25
N VAL A 168 12.76 0.42 14.26
CA VAL A 168 13.30 0.63 12.91
C VAL A 168 12.15 1.04 11.99
N ASN A 169 11.98 2.34 11.77
CA ASN A 169 10.87 2.90 11.00
C ASN A 169 11.27 3.20 9.56
N GLY A 170 10.26 3.51 8.71
CA GLY A 170 10.44 4.08 7.38
C GLY A 170 10.49 5.61 7.40
N PRO A 171 10.68 6.26 6.20
CA PRO A 171 10.70 7.71 6.08
C PRO A 171 9.41 8.37 6.55
N SER A 172 9.53 9.48 7.27
CA SER A 172 8.39 10.22 7.84
C SER A 172 7.49 10.90 6.79
N SER A 173 7.95 11.01 5.53
CA SER A 173 7.13 11.47 4.40
C SER A 173 5.99 10.53 4.03
N PHE A 174 5.98 9.31 4.56
CA PHE A 174 4.86 8.38 4.44
C PHE A 174 3.93 8.47 5.66
N SER A 175 2.62 8.58 5.42
CA SER A 175 1.61 8.61 6.50
C SER A 175 1.67 7.35 7.37
N ASN A 176 1.79 6.17 6.76
CA ASN A 176 1.90 4.91 7.48
C ASN A 176 3.14 4.82 8.38
N SER A 177 4.25 5.51 8.05
CA SER A 177 5.41 5.62 8.94
C SER A 177 5.09 6.45 10.17
N ARG A 178 4.38 7.58 9.99
CA ARG A 178 3.94 8.44 11.09
C ARG A 178 2.99 7.68 12.02
N ASP A 179 2.02 6.97 11.45
CA ASP A 179 1.05 6.20 12.23
C ASP A 179 1.70 5.08 13.03
N ARG A 180 2.62 4.34 12.42
CA ARG A 180 3.37 3.30 13.14
C ARG A 180 4.19 3.88 14.27
N TYR A 181 4.76 5.07 14.09
CA TYR A 181 5.46 5.76 15.17
C TYR A 181 4.53 6.20 16.28
N GLU A 182 3.34 6.74 15.96
CA GLU A 182 2.34 7.10 16.96
C GLU A 182 1.87 5.88 17.76
N GLY A 183 1.61 4.74 17.09
CA GLY A 183 1.26 3.50 17.76
C GLY A 183 2.36 2.97 18.67
N TYR A 184 3.63 3.03 18.24
CA TYR A 184 4.78 2.70 19.07
C TYR A 184 4.85 3.60 20.32
N LYS A 185 4.78 4.93 20.13
CA LYS A 185 4.81 5.88 21.26
C LYS A 185 3.68 5.63 22.25
N LYS A 186 2.48 5.41 21.73
CA LYS A 186 1.31 5.13 22.56
C LYS A 186 1.50 3.90 23.43
N ALA A 187 1.93 2.77 22.87
CA ALA A 187 2.12 1.53 23.61
C ALA A 187 3.23 1.67 24.68
N MET A 188 4.33 2.36 24.36
CA MET A 188 5.40 2.66 25.33
C MET A 188 4.90 3.55 26.46
N ALA A 189 4.14 4.59 26.15
CA ALA A 189 3.57 5.51 27.16
C ALA A 189 2.53 4.80 28.05
N ASP A 190 1.66 3.95 27.48
CA ASP A 190 0.67 3.17 28.22
C ASP A 190 1.37 2.21 29.24
N ALA A 191 2.60 1.77 28.93
CA ALA A 191 3.44 0.98 29.82
C ALA A 191 4.31 1.81 30.80
N GLY A 192 4.17 3.14 30.80
CA GLY A 192 4.97 4.05 31.62
C GLY A 192 6.43 4.15 31.19
N ILE A 193 6.77 3.87 29.94
CA ILE A 193 8.13 3.90 29.41
C ILE A 193 8.30 5.10 28.47
N ALA A 194 9.23 5.99 28.79
CA ALA A 194 9.59 7.10 27.92
C ALA A 194 10.40 6.59 26.72
N VAL A 195 9.98 6.99 25.51
CA VAL A 195 10.73 6.67 24.28
C VAL A 195 12.05 7.43 24.28
N ARG A 196 13.15 6.73 24.06
CA ARG A 196 14.49 7.31 23.95
C ARG A 196 14.86 7.49 22.47
N ARG A 197 15.57 8.56 22.16
CA ARG A 197 16.03 8.85 20.80
C ARG A 197 16.97 7.77 20.26
N GLU A 198 17.76 7.18 21.12
CA GLU A 198 18.74 6.12 20.81
C GLU A 198 18.07 4.82 20.34
N TRP A 199 16.76 4.67 20.59
CA TRP A 199 15.99 3.53 20.14
C TRP A 199 15.36 3.72 18.75
N LEU A 200 15.45 4.92 18.17
CA LEU A 200 14.79 5.26 16.92
C LEU A 200 15.80 5.19 15.76
N PHE A 201 15.56 4.26 14.85
CA PHE A 201 16.35 4.07 13.65
C PHE A 201 15.49 4.31 12.42
N GLU A 202 16.04 5.00 11.43
CA GLU A 202 15.33 5.25 10.17
C GLU A 202 15.90 4.39 9.04
N GLY A 203 15.06 3.55 8.45
CA GLY A 203 15.29 2.80 7.23
C GLY A 203 14.50 3.39 6.06
N ASN A 204 14.37 2.62 4.98
CA ASN A 204 13.63 3.03 3.78
C ASN A 204 12.72 1.93 3.23
N TYR A 205 12.25 1.05 4.10
CA TYR A 205 11.44 -0.12 3.78
C TYR A 205 12.14 -1.21 2.94
N SER A 206 13.41 -1.04 2.59
CA SER A 206 14.17 -2.07 1.87
C SER A 206 14.87 -3.04 2.83
N ARG A 207 15.05 -4.30 2.39
CA ARG A 207 15.87 -5.28 3.12
C ARG A 207 17.30 -4.76 3.34
N LYS A 208 17.86 -4.07 2.33
CA LYS A 208 19.20 -3.50 2.41
C LYS A 208 19.33 -2.45 3.54
N SER A 209 18.31 -1.59 3.72
CA SER A 209 18.37 -0.60 4.80
C SER A 209 18.31 -1.25 6.18
N GLY A 210 17.47 -2.28 6.36
CA GLY A 210 17.46 -3.07 7.59
C GLY A 210 18.82 -3.70 7.87
N TYR A 211 19.43 -4.35 6.89
CA TYR A 211 20.77 -4.91 7.00
C TYR A 211 21.82 -3.86 7.36
N SER A 212 21.79 -2.69 6.73
CA SER A 212 22.74 -1.61 6.99
C SER A 212 22.64 -1.01 8.40
N LEU A 213 21.49 -1.14 9.06
CA LEU A 213 21.29 -0.69 10.44
C LEU A 213 21.78 -1.70 11.49
N ALA A 214 22.13 -2.93 11.09
CA ALA A 214 22.54 -3.98 12.03
C ALA A 214 23.72 -3.58 12.94
N PRO A 215 24.77 -2.87 12.50
CA PRO A 215 25.85 -2.45 13.41
C PRO A 215 25.35 -1.56 14.55
N SER A 216 24.49 -0.59 14.26
CA SER A 216 23.97 0.34 15.26
C SER A 216 23.02 -0.36 16.24
N VAL A 217 22.14 -1.23 15.73
CA VAL A 217 21.22 -2.00 16.57
C VAL A 217 21.99 -3.03 17.42
N ALA A 218 23.04 -3.68 16.86
CA ALA A 218 23.90 -4.59 17.60
C ALA A 218 24.62 -3.89 18.78
N ALA A 219 25.07 -2.66 18.55
CA ALA A 219 25.68 -1.87 19.62
C ALA A 219 24.67 -1.60 20.75
N ALA A 220 23.43 -1.23 20.43
CA ALA A 220 22.38 -1.02 21.41
C ALA A 220 22.03 -2.30 22.19
N ILE A 221 21.96 -3.46 21.51
CA ILE A 221 21.71 -4.75 22.17
C ILE A 221 22.86 -5.13 23.11
N ARG A 222 24.09 -5.08 22.64
CA ARG A 222 25.28 -5.43 23.47
C ARG A 222 25.50 -4.48 24.62
N GLY A 223 25.15 -3.21 24.44
CA GLY A 223 25.19 -2.19 25.52
C GLY A 223 24.06 -2.34 26.55
N GLY A 224 23.12 -3.26 26.35
CA GLY A 224 21.93 -3.41 27.19
C GLY A 224 20.92 -2.27 27.05
N GLU A 225 21.05 -1.48 25.99
CA GLU A 225 20.15 -0.36 25.68
C GLU A 225 18.88 -0.81 24.93
N ALA A 226 18.93 -1.98 24.27
CA ALA A 226 17.78 -2.58 23.62
C ALA A 226 17.71 -4.10 23.90
N ASP A 227 16.52 -4.61 24.24
CA ASP A 227 16.24 -6.03 24.48
C ASP A 227 15.24 -6.61 23.47
N ALA A 228 14.65 -5.73 22.65
CA ALA A 228 13.74 -6.07 21.58
C ALA A 228 13.87 -5.09 20.41
N VAL A 229 13.40 -5.54 19.23
CA VAL A 229 13.30 -4.71 18.03
C VAL A 229 11.89 -4.79 17.47
N PHE A 230 11.32 -3.62 17.13
CA PHE A 230 10.16 -3.53 16.28
C PHE A 230 10.57 -2.91 14.94
N ALA A 231 10.40 -3.63 13.84
CA ALA A 231 10.69 -3.13 12.50
C ALA A 231 9.37 -2.83 11.76
N ALA A 232 9.29 -1.64 11.17
CA ALA A 232 8.08 -1.16 10.53
C ALA A 232 7.70 -1.91 9.24
N ASN A 233 8.53 -2.86 8.77
CA ASN A 233 8.11 -3.89 7.82
C ASN A 233 9.00 -5.13 7.89
N ASP A 234 8.49 -6.27 7.37
CA ASP A 234 9.19 -7.55 7.38
C ASP A 234 10.50 -7.50 6.58
N ARG A 235 10.56 -6.74 5.49
CA ARG A 235 11.77 -6.64 4.68
C ARG A 235 12.92 -6.04 5.46
N MET A 236 12.69 -4.98 6.24
CA MET A 236 13.71 -4.40 7.12
C MET A 236 14.04 -5.37 8.27
N ALA A 237 13.02 -6.01 8.88
CA ALA A 237 13.21 -7.01 9.93
C ALA A 237 14.16 -8.13 9.47
N ILE A 238 13.88 -8.72 8.31
CA ILE A 238 14.68 -9.81 7.74
C ILE A 238 16.11 -9.35 7.41
N GLY A 239 16.26 -8.16 6.85
CA GLY A 239 17.59 -7.59 6.59
C GLY A 239 18.39 -7.37 7.87
N LEU A 240 17.73 -6.85 8.89
CA LEU A 240 18.31 -6.60 10.20
C LEU A 240 18.71 -7.92 10.88
N MET A 241 17.82 -8.92 10.92
CA MET A 241 18.11 -10.26 11.45
C MET A 241 19.36 -10.87 10.79
N GLN A 242 19.46 -10.75 9.47
CA GLN A 242 20.62 -11.23 8.74
C GLN A 242 21.91 -10.53 9.21
N GLY A 243 21.92 -9.20 9.26
CA GLY A 243 23.10 -8.44 9.65
C GLY A 243 23.49 -8.61 11.12
N LEU A 244 22.50 -8.80 12.02
CA LEU A 244 22.75 -9.10 13.44
C LEU A 244 23.34 -10.51 13.61
N LYS A 245 22.82 -11.50 12.85
CA LYS A 245 23.38 -12.85 12.85
C LYS A 245 24.85 -12.90 12.41
N GLU A 246 25.21 -12.16 11.36
CA GLU A 246 26.59 -12.03 10.91
C GLU A 246 27.52 -11.41 11.98
N GLN A 247 26.94 -10.70 12.93
CA GLN A 247 27.63 -10.15 14.10
C GLN A 247 27.53 -11.04 15.36
N GLY A 248 26.99 -12.25 15.22
CA GLY A 248 26.88 -13.22 16.32
C GLY A 248 25.73 -12.95 17.29
N LEU A 249 24.68 -12.24 16.87
CA LEU A 249 23.45 -12.02 17.63
C LEU A 249 22.29 -12.80 17.02
N GLU A 250 21.69 -13.70 17.78
CA GLU A 250 20.60 -14.58 17.32
C GLU A 250 19.25 -14.10 17.86
N ALA A 251 18.29 -13.97 16.93
CA ALA A 251 16.91 -13.65 17.29
C ALA A 251 16.28 -14.80 18.10
N GLY A 252 15.55 -14.47 19.16
CA GLY A 252 14.98 -15.44 20.11
C GLY A 252 15.91 -15.82 21.27
N ALA A 253 17.23 -15.60 21.14
CA ALA A 253 18.22 -15.83 22.17
C ALA A 253 18.76 -14.53 22.77
N ASP A 254 19.38 -13.68 21.93
CA ASP A 254 20.01 -12.44 22.38
C ASP A 254 19.04 -11.26 22.36
N TYR A 255 18.07 -11.28 21.46
CA TYR A 255 17.01 -10.28 21.32
C TYR A 255 15.75 -10.92 20.74
N VAL A 256 14.62 -10.23 20.86
CA VAL A 256 13.39 -10.59 20.16
C VAL A 256 13.06 -9.53 19.08
N ILE A 257 12.32 -9.94 18.04
CA ILE A 257 11.99 -9.02 16.95
C ILE A 257 10.57 -9.25 16.43
N ALA A 258 9.84 -8.15 16.22
CA ALA A 258 8.57 -8.10 15.52
C ALA A 258 8.70 -7.30 14.22
N GLY A 259 8.03 -7.76 13.16
CA GLY A 259 7.92 -7.09 11.87
C GLY A 259 6.53 -6.51 11.61
N TYR A 260 6.27 -6.22 10.33
CA TYR A 260 5.02 -5.67 9.83
C TYR A 260 4.83 -6.09 8.38
N ASP A 261 3.63 -6.38 7.92
CA ASP A 261 3.10 -6.77 6.61
C ASP A 261 2.57 -8.22 6.54
N ASP A 262 3.09 -9.17 7.32
CA ASP A 262 2.88 -10.63 7.22
C ASP A 262 3.23 -11.19 5.84
N SER A 263 4.35 -10.77 5.29
CA SER A 263 4.86 -11.26 4.02
C SER A 263 5.20 -12.76 4.06
N ASP A 264 5.16 -13.45 2.91
CA ASP A 264 5.52 -14.87 2.81
C ASP A 264 6.91 -15.17 3.38
N ALA A 265 7.85 -14.25 3.17
CA ALA A 265 9.22 -14.37 3.69
C ALA A 265 9.25 -14.46 5.23
N SER A 266 8.30 -13.84 5.94
CA SER A 266 8.22 -13.87 7.40
C SER A 266 8.01 -15.29 7.96
N ARG A 267 7.42 -16.19 7.16
CA ARG A 267 7.14 -17.58 7.49
C ARG A 267 8.27 -18.53 7.12
N LEU A 268 9.14 -18.12 6.18
CA LEU A 268 10.19 -18.96 5.61
C LEU A 268 11.54 -18.79 6.30
N ILE A 269 11.73 -17.72 7.07
CA ILE A 269 12.96 -17.50 7.84
C ILE A 269 12.95 -18.24 9.17
N SER A 270 14.13 -18.38 9.78
CA SER A 270 14.29 -18.98 11.12
C SER A 270 15.08 -18.02 12.02
N PRO A 271 14.50 -17.67 13.20
CA PRO A 271 13.14 -17.98 13.65
C PRO A 271 12.08 -17.32 12.77
N GLN A 272 10.87 -17.91 12.69
CA GLN A 272 9.75 -17.31 11.98
C GLN A 272 9.35 -15.98 12.61
N LEU A 273 9.13 -14.95 11.79
CA LEU A 273 8.93 -13.58 12.26
C LEU A 273 7.50 -13.36 12.76
N THR A 274 7.37 -12.96 14.02
CA THR A 274 6.16 -12.32 14.55
C THR A 274 5.94 -11.01 13.81
N THR A 275 4.73 -10.75 13.31
CA THR A 275 4.48 -9.60 12.43
C THR A 275 3.02 -9.15 12.49
N VAL A 276 2.74 -7.94 12.04
CA VAL A 276 1.38 -7.42 11.88
C VAL A 276 0.90 -7.68 10.47
N ALA A 277 -0.16 -8.45 10.31
CA ALA A 277 -0.77 -8.71 9.00
C ALA A 277 -1.60 -7.51 8.55
N VAL A 278 -1.26 -6.97 7.37
CA VAL A 278 -1.98 -5.89 6.70
C VAL A 278 -2.78 -6.47 5.53
N PRO A 279 -4.07 -6.16 5.39
CA PRO A 279 -4.92 -6.74 4.35
C PRO A 279 -4.73 -6.04 2.99
N PHE A 280 -3.51 -6.07 2.43
CA PHE A 280 -3.15 -5.35 1.21
C PHE A 280 -4.01 -5.73 0.00
N TYR A 281 -4.32 -7.02 -0.17
CA TYR A 281 -5.20 -7.47 -1.24
C TYR A 281 -6.59 -6.84 -1.11
N GLU A 282 -7.19 -6.86 0.08
CA GLU A 282 -8.51 -6.29 0.35
C GLU A 282 -8.50 -4.75 0.19
N MET A 283 -7.38 -4.10 0.54
CA MET A 283 -7.22 -2.66 0.32
C MET A 283 -7.26 -2.34 -1.19
N GLY A 284 -6.51 -3.07 -2.00
CA GLY A 284 -6.53 -2.91 -3.46
C GLY A 284 -7.90 -3.17 -4.07
N LYS A 285 -8.55 -4.24 -3.63
CA LYS A 285 -9.90 -4.61 -4.04
C LYS A 285 -10.93 -3.53 -3.71
N LEU A 286 -10.95 -3.07 -2.45
CA LEU A 286 -11.87 -2.04 -1.99
C LEU A 286 -11.64 -0.71 -2.73
N ALA A 287 -10.40 -0.29 -2.91
CA ALA A 287 -10.08 0.93 -3.65
C ALA A 287 -10.63 0.90 -5.09
N ALA A 288 -10.45 -0.22 -5.79
CA ALA A 288 -10.99 -0.40 -7.12
C ALA A 288 -12.52 -0.48 -7.13
N GLU A 289 -13.15 -1.13 -6.15
CA GLU A 289 -14.61 -1.19 -6.00
C GLU A 289 -15.21 0.21 -5.83
N ARG A 290 -14.68 1.00 -4.88
CA ARG A 290 -15.15 2.36 -4.61
C ARG A 290 -14.95 3.31 -5.80
N LEU A 291 -13.89 3.12 -6.55
CA LEU A 291 -13.54 3.96 -7.68
C LEU A 291 -14.34 3.62 -8.95
N LEU A 292 -14.67 2.33 -9.17
CA LEU A 292 -15.27 1.83 -10.39
C LEU A 292 -16.76 1.55 -10.29
N ASP A 293 -17.31 1.41 -9.08
CA ASP A 293 -18.73 1.19 -8.86
C ASP A 293 -19.51 2.49 -9.12
N ARG A 294 -20.09 2.57 -10.33
CA ARG A 294 -20.86 3.72 -10.82
C ARG A 294 -22.28 3.78 -10.30
N ASP A 295 -22.83 2.66 -9.87
CA ASP A 295 -24.21 2.60 -9.38
C ASP A 295 -24.31 3.16 -7.94
N GLY A 296 -23.24 3.03 -7.15
CA GLY A 296 -23.10 3.67 -5.84
C GLY A 296 -22.93 5.19 -5.92
N ALA A 297 -22.11 5.68 -6.85
CA ALA A 297 -21.82 7.12 -7.02
C ALA A 297 -23.00 7.96 -7.55
N ARG A 298 -24.04 7.34 -8.10
CA ARG A 298 -25.27 8.00 -8.55
C ARG A 298 -26.30 8.19 -7.43
N ARG A 299 -26.15 7.54 -6.30
CA ARG A 299 -26.94 7.83 -5.10
C ARG A 299 -26.30 9.06 -4.46
N GLY A 300 -26.94 10.21 -4.64
CA GLY A 300 -26.49 11.52 -4.20
C GLY A 300 -26.45 11.67 -2.67
N ASP A 301 -25.63 10.87 -2.01
CA ASP A 301 -25.35 10.96 -0.59
C ASP A 301 -24.24 11.98 -0.37
N ALA A 302 -24.62 13.12 0.16
CA ALA A 302 -23.74 14.22 0.55
C ALA A 302 -22.77 13.85 1.70
N ASP A 303 -22.84 12.62 2.22
CA ASP A 303 -21.99 12.06 3.28
C ASP A 303 -21.21 10.82 2.77
N LEU A 304 -20.57 10.92 1.59
CA LEU A 304 -19.68 9.86 1.13
C LEU A 304 -18.47 9.80 2.07
N GLU A 305 -18.36 8.70 2.80
CA GLU A 305 -17.13 8.34 3.49
C GLU A 305 -16.01 8.30 2.44
N LEU A 306 -14.98 9.12 2.61
CA LEU A 306 -13.85 9.21 1.69
C LEU A 306 -12.63 8.42 2.20
N GLU A 307 -12.65 8.02 3.47
CA GLU A 307 -11.55 7.33 4.12
C GLU A 307 -12.03 5.99 4.70
N TRP A 308 -11.45 4.89 4.25
CA TRP A 308 -11.68 3.55 4.78
C TRP A 308 -10.44 3.06 5.48
N LEU A 309 -10.58 2.75 6.75
CA LEU A 309 -9.51 2.24 7.58
C LEU A 309 -9.76 0.75 7.88
N LEU A 310 -8.96 -0.14 7.26
CA LEU A 310 -9.10 -1.57 7.42
C LEU A 310 -8.37 -2.06 8.69
N PRO A 311 -8.96 -3.02 9.43
CA PRO A 311 -8.31 -3.57 10.60
C PRO A 311 -7.09 -4.42 10.22
N VAL A 312 -6.09 -4.39 11.10
CA VAL A 312 -4.89 -5.22 11.03
C VAL A 312 -4.88 -6.22 12.18
N LYS A 313 -4.03 -7.23 12.14
CA LYS A 313 -3.92 -8.22 13.23
C LYS A 313 -2.48 -8.64 13.49
N LEU A 314 -2.14 -8.87 14.73
CA LEU A 314 -0.85 -9.45 15.11
C LEU A 314 -0.84 -10.95 14.83
N VAL A 315 0.24 -11.43 14.23
CA VAL A 315 0.52 -12.85 13.99
C VAL A 315 1.77 -13.24 14.76
N CYS A 316 1.60 -13.86 15.91
CA CYS A 316 2.70 -14.31 16.76
C CYS A 316 3.39 -15.52 16.17
N ARG A 317 4.74 -15.52 16.18
CA ARG A 317 5.61 -16.61 15.76
C ARG A 317 6.82 -16.73 16.69
N SER A 318 7.86 -17.44 16.25
CA SER A 318 8.99 -17.82 17.10
C SER A 318 10.07 -16.75 17.29
N SER A 319 9.97 -15.59 16.66
CA SER A 319 10.94 -14.50 16.84
C SER A 319 10.71 -13.65 18.09
N THR A 320 9.60 -13.91 18.84
CA THR A 320 9.23 -13.21 20.08
C THR A 320 8.83 -14.12 21.20
#